data_2c38bbe956355fdd5a8f9172f24216c3
#
_entry.id   2c38bbe956355fdd5a8f9172f24216c3
#
_cell.length_a   1.000
_cell.length_b   1.000
_cell.length_c   1.000
_cell.angle_alpha   90.00
_cell.angle_beta   90.00
_cell.angle_gamma   90.00
#
_symmetry.space_group_name_H-M   'P 1'
#
loop_
_entity.id
_entity.type
_entity.pdbx_description
1 polymer ?
#
loop_
_entity_poly.entity_id
_entity_poly.type
_entity_poly.pdbx_seq_one_letter_code
_entity_poly.pdbx_strand_id
1 'polypeptide(L)'
;MEISQLREGMRRVDVEGTVRDLKPVRTVALRAGGETKVLEAFLYEGDSDSAKVKINFWGDEMADIAEGVHVKVTNGYVTSFRGEIGLNIGKYGKLEVS
;
A
#
# COMPACT_ATOMS: atom_id res chain seq x y z
N MET A 1 -7.64 -2.16 12.52
CA MET A 1 -8.01 -0.78 12.12
C MET A 1 -8.71 -0.82 10.78
N GLU A 2 -9.73 -0.02 10.60
CA GLU A 2 -10.46 0.04 9.34
C GLU A 2 -9.82 1.04 8.38
N ILE A 3 -9.91 0.76 7.08
CA ILE A 3 -9.34 1.62 6.04
C ILE A 3 -9.91 3.05 6.15
N SER A 4 -11.19 3.17 6.44
CA SER A 4 -11.84 4.48 6.56
C SER A 4 -11.30 5.34 7.72
N GLN A 5 -10.56 4.75 8.64
CA GLN A 5 -9.98 5.45 9.78
C GLN A 5 -8.58 6.01 9.50
N LEU A 6 -8.00 5.70 8.35
CA LEU A 6 -6.65 6.14 8.02
C LEU A 6 -6.60 7.64 7.79
N ARG A 7 -5.53 8.27 8.30
CA ARG A 7 -5.27 9.71 8.17
C ARG A 7 -3.80 9.94 7.87
N GLU A 8 -3.52 11.06 7.22
CA GLU A 8 -2.15 11.47 6.94
C GLU A 8 -1.32 11.50 8.23
N GLY A 9 -0.11 10.99 8.15
CA GLY A 9 0.84 11.00 9.25
C GLY A 9 0.71 9.87 10.24
N MET A 10 -0.28 9.01 10.09
CA MET A 10 -0.43 7.85 10.98
C MET A 10 0.72 6.87 10.79
N ARG A 11 1.14 6.25 11.88
CA ARG A 11 2.19 5.24 11.92
C ARG A 11 1.70 4.02 12.68
N ARG A 12 2.43 2.91 12.53
CA ARG A 12 2.09 1.64 13.19
C ARG A 12 0.67 1.20 12.87
N VAL A 13 0.35 1.34 11.57
CA VAL A 13 -0.99 1.05 11.07
C VAL A 13 -1.10 -0.44 10.74
N ASP A 14 -2.12 -1.08 11.27
CA ASP A 14 -2.44 -2.49 10.97
C ASP A 14 -3.79 -2.52 10.27
N VAL A 15 -3.79 -2.87 8.99
CA VAL A 15 -5.02 -2.97 8.20
C VAL A 15 -4.94 -4.16 7.26
N GLU A 16 -6.11 -4.62 6.81
CA GLU A 16 -6.19 -5.68 5.82
C GLU A 16 -7.30 -5.37 4.82
N GLY A 17 -7.21 -5.95 3.66
CA GLY A 17 -8.21 -5.75 2.63
C GLY A 17 -7.83 -6.44 1.33
N THR A 18 -8.58 -6.13 0.28
CA THR A 18 -8.40 -6.71 -1.04
C THR A 18 -7.72 -5.71 -1.96
N VAL A 19 -6.67 -6.15 -2.65
CA VAL A 19 -5.93 -5.30 -3.59
C VAL A 19 -6.63 -5.31 -4.94
N ARG A 20 -6.92 -4.11 -5.45
CA ARG A 20 -7.54 -3.93 -6.77
C ARG A 20 -6.97 -2.70 -7.46
N ASP A 21 -7.29 -2.57 -8.74
CA ASP A 21 -6.92 -1.41 -9.55
C ASP A 21 -5.41 -1.21 -9.62
N LEU A 22 -4.69 -2.30 -9.89
CA LEU A 22 -3.25 -2.25 -10.03
C LEU A 22 -2.85 -1.36 -11.21
N LYS A 23 -1.88 -0.47 -10.97
CA LYS A 23 -1.28 0.36 -12.01
C LYS A 23 -0.06 -0.35 -12.57
N PRO A 24 0.40 0.02 -13.77
CA PRO A 24 1.67 -0.54 -14.28
C PRO A 24 2.83 -0.24 -13.32
N VAL A 25 3.72 -1.21 -13.17
CA VAL A 25 4.93 -1.03 -12.36
C VAL A 25 5.79 0.07 -12.98
N ARG A 26 6.28 0.99 -12.17
CA ARG A 26 7.17 2.03 -12.67
C ARG A 26 8.47 2.05 -11.89
N THR A 27 9.50 2.57 -12.54
CA THR A 27 10.84 2.68 -11.96
C THR A 27 11.01 4.08 -11.38
N VAL A 28 11.54 4.14 -10.17
CA VAL A 28 11.75 5.40 -9.45
C VAL A 28 13.23 5.51 -9.09
N ALA A 29 13.83 6.69 -9.36
CA ALA A 29 15.20 6.96 -8.96
C ALA A 29 15.28 7.25 -7.47
N LEU A 30 16.28 6.67 -6.81
CA LEU A 30 16.52 6.86 -5.39
C LEU A 30 17.48 8.03 -5.16
N ARG A 31 17.30 8.76 -4.06
CA ARG A 31 18.17 9.88 -3.70
C ARG A 31 19.62 9.46 -3.52
N ALA A 32 19.82 8.29 -2.95
CA ALA A 32 21.17 7.77 -2.68
C ALA A 32 21.83 7.14 -3.91
N GLY A 33 21.18 7.23 -5.06
CA GLY A 33 21.64 6.56 -6.29
C GLY A 33 20.94 5.24 -6.48
N GLY A 34 20.93 4.74 -7.72
CA GLY A 34 20.22 3.54 -8.07
C GLY A 34 18.73 3.76 -8.32
N GLU A 35 18.03 2.68 -8.56
CA GLU A 35 16.61 2.71 -8.89
C GLU A 35 15.87 1.60 -8.14
N THR A 36 14.58 1.81 -7.94
CA THR A 36 13.70 0.79 -7.41
C THR A 36 12.40 0.81 -8.19
N LYS A 37 11.59 -0.23 -8.00
CA LYS A 37 10.29 -0.31 -8.66
C LYS A 37 9.19 -0.09 -7.64
N VAL A 38 8.09 0.53 -8.08
CA VAL A 38 6.92 0.73 -7.25
C VAL A 38 5.68 0.29 -8.02
N LEU A 39 4.81 -0.43 -7.32
CA LEU A 39 3.51 -0.83 -7.82
C LEU A 39 2.45 -0.10 -6.99
N GLU A 40 1.64 0.70 -7.66
CA GLU A 40 0.53 1.40 -7.01
C GLU A 40 -0.75 0.62 -7.27
N ALA A 41 -1.57 0.53 -6.24
CA ALA A 41 -2.87 -0.13 -6.32
C ALA A 41 -3.80 0.50 -5.30
N PHE A 42 -5.00 -0.04 -5.15
CA PHE A 42 -5.92 0.36 -4.10
C PHE A 42 -6.23 -0.82 -3.21
N LEU A 43 -6.31 -0.55 -1.91
CA LEU A 43 -6.71 -1.53 -0.91
C LEU A 43 -8.15 -1.24 -0.52
N TYR A 44 -9.02 -2.22 -0.76
CA TYR A 44 -10.45 -2.10 -0.49
C TYR A 44 -10.79 -2.86 0.79
N GLU A 45 -11.67 -2.26 1.59
CA GLU A 45 -12.12 -2.89 2.82
C GLU A 45 -13.19 -3.92 2.49
N GLY A 46 -12.84 -5.19 2.67
CA GLY A 46 -13.77 -6.29 2.36
C GLY A 46 -14.21 -6.26 0.91
N ASP A 47 -15.49 -6.51 0.68
CA ASP A 47 -16.11 -6.48 -0.64
C ASP A 47 -16.73 -5.13 -0.97
N SER A 48 -16.56 -4.15 -0.09
CA SER A 48 -17.17 -2.83 -0.24
C SER A 48 -16.31 -1.92 -1.12
N ASP A 49 -16.94 -1.21 -2.04
CA ASP A 49 -16.28 -0.20 -2.85
C ASP A 49 -16.26 1.17 -2.16
N SER A 50 -16.87 1.27 -0.98
CA SER A 50 -17.02 2.55 -0.29
C SER A 50 -15.80 2.99 0.51
N ALA A 51 -14.96 2.05 0.92
CA ALA A 51 -13.76 2.36 1.70
C ALA A 51 -12.54 1.78 0.98
N LYS A 52 -11.68 2.67 0.49
CA LYS A 52 -10.44 2.28 -0.18
C LYS A 52 -9.34 3.28 0.12
N VAL A 53 -8.10 2.83 0.06
CA VAL A 53 -6.92 3.68 0.21
C VAL A 53 -5.88 3.25 -0.82
N LYS A 54 -5.16 4.22 -1.35
CA LYS A 54 -4.04 3.92 -2.24
C LYS A 54 -2.97 3.20 -1.43
N ILE A 55 -2.39 2.15 -2.01
CA ILE A 55 -1.32 1.40 -1.37
C ILE A 55 -0.14 1.29 -2.33
N ASN A 56 1.07 1.47 -1.82
CA ASN A 56 2.29 1.43 -2.60
C ASN A 56 3.13 0.23 -2.17
N PHE A 57 3.52 -0.59 -3.15
CA PHE A 57 4.42 -1.73 -2.92
C PHE A 57 5.76 -1.41 -3.56
N TRP A 58 6.83 -1.44 -2.76
CA TRP A 58 8.16 -1.06 -3.19
C TRP A 58 9.06 -2.29 -3.33
N GLY A 59 9.78 -2.39 -4.45
CA GLY A 59 10.76 -3.46 -4.67
C GLY A 59 10.13 -4.85 -4.55
N ASP A 60 10.69 -5.68 -3.69
CA ASP A 60 10.26 -7.07 -3.55
C ASP A 60 8.86 -7.25 -2.92
N GLU A 61 8.31 -6.19 -2.34
CA GLU A 61 6.98 -6.25 -1.73
C GLU A 61 5.89 -6.60 -2.73
N MET A 62 6.13 -6.31 -4.01
CA MET A 62 5.13 -6.55 -5.06
C MET A 62 5.13 -7.98 -5.62
N ALA A 63 6.05 -8.84 -5.19
CA ALA A 63 6.27 -10.14 -5.81
C ALA A 63 5.02 -11.04 -5.87
N ASP A 64 4.22 -11.04 -4.82
CA ASP A 64 3.02 -11.89 -4.74
C ASP A 64 1.72 -11.10 -4.91
N ILE A 65 1.83 -9.85 -5.37
CA ILE A 65 0.66 -8.99 -5.53
C ILE A 65 0.03 -9.19 -6.90
N ALA A 66 -1.27 -9.43 -6.91
CA ALA A 66 -2.07 -9.56 -8.11
C ALA A 66 -3.46 -9.01 -7.84
N GLU A 67 -4.21 -8.77 -8.90
CA GLU A 67 -5.57 -8.26 -8.78
C GLU A 67 -6.43 -9.22 -7.96
N GLY A 68 -7.08 -8.72 -6.93
CA GLY A 68 -7.99 -9.49 -6.10
C GLY A 68 -7.38 -10.25 -4.93
N VAL A 69 -6.05 -10.15 -4.71
CA VAL A 69 -5.45 -10.84 -3.55
C VAL A 69 -5.80 -10.11 -2.26
N HIS A 70 -5.92 -10.88 -1.18
CA HIS A 70 -6.12 -10.32 0.15
C HIS A 70 -4.76 -10.09 0.80
N VAL A 71 -4.55 -8.91 1.36
CA VAL A 71 -3.30 -8.59 2.05
C VAL A 71 -3.57 -8.05 3.43
N LYS A 72 -2.61 -8.29 4.32
CA LYS A 72 -2.60 -7.72 5.66
C LYS A 72 -1.31 -6.96 5.84
N VAL A 73 -1.43 -5.67 6.17
CA VAL A 73 -0.30 -4.79 6.45
C VAL A 73 -0.19 -4.58 7.95
N THR A 74 0.99 -4.82 8.49
CA THR A 74 1.28 -4.63 9.90
C THR A 74 2.38 -3.58 10.02
N ASN A 75 2.19 -2.62 10.92
CA ASN A 75 3.16 -1.56 11.18
C ASN A 75 3.47 -0.71 9.95
N GLY A 76 2.44 -0.41 9.17
CA GLY A 76 2.55 0.48 8.03
C GLY A 76 2.47 1.95 8.42
N TYR A 77 2.57 2.83 7.45
CA TYR A 77 2.44 4.26 7.70
C TYR A 77 1.70 4.93 6.53
N VAL A 78 1.08 6.06 6.84
CA VAL A 78 0.26 6.81 5.88
C VAL A 78 0.96 8.11 5.52
N THR A 79 1.11 8.35 4.21
CA THR A 79 1.65 9.61 3.69
C THR A 79 0.57 10.29 2.86
N SER A 80 0.84 11.54 2.49
CA SER A 80 -0.07 12.30 1.63
C SER A 80 0.70 12.87 0.45
N PHE A 81 0.08 12.84 -0.72
CA PHE A 81 0.64 13.43 -1.92
C PHE A 81 -0.49 14.06 -2.72
N ARG A 82 -0.40 15.38 -2.90
CA ARG A 82 -1.42 16.16 -3.62
C ARG A 82 -2.84 15.96 -3.10
N GLY A 83 -2.97 15.90 -1.77
CA GLY A 83 -4.27 15.75 -1.12
C GLY A 83 -4.80 14.33 -1.06
N GLU A 84 -4.06 13.36 -1.58
CA GLU A 84 -4.45 11.96 -1.54
C GLU A 84 -3.57 11.18 -0.57
N ILE A 85 -4.16 10.44 0.34
CA ILE A 85 -3.40 9.62 1.27
C ILE A 85 -3.01 8.30 0.61
N GLY A 86 -1.84 7.78 1.02
CA GLY A 86 -1.35 6.50 0.55
C GLY A 86 -0.78 5.70 1.71
N LEU A 87 -1.03 4.40 1.69
CA LEU A 87 -0.52 3.47 2.69
C LEU A 87 0.78 2.86 2.18
N ASN A 88 1.77 2.80 3.06
CA ASN A 88 3.08 2.22 2.75
C ASN A 88 3.44 1.19 3.81
N ILE A 89 4.15 0.15 3.45
CA ILE A 89 4.57 -0.89 4.39
C ILE A 89 5.80 -0.45 5.16
N GLY A 90 6.80 0.09 4.47
CA GLY A 90 8.00 0.58 5.10
C GLY A 90 8.97 -0.51 5.56
N LYS A 91 10.12 -0.06 6.07
CA LYS A 91 11.23 -0.93 6.44
C LYS A 91 10.87 -1.90 7.58
N TYR A 92 10.09 -1.44 8.52
CA TYR A 92 9.73 -2.24 9.70
C TYR A 92 8.33 -2.82 9.63
N GLY A 93 7.67 -2.62 8.51
CA GLY A 93 6.36 -3.17 8.30
C GLY A 93 6.38 -4.60 7.81
N LYS A 94 5.24 -5.25 7.89
CA LYS A 94 5.04 -6.59 7.36
C LYS A 94 3.90 -6.61 6.37
N LEU A 95 4.06 -7.39 5.33
CA LEU A 95 3.02 -7.62 4.34
C LEU A 95 2.76 -9.11 4.24
N GLU A 96 1.51 -9.51 4.49
CA GLU A 96 1.10 -10.90 4.35
C GLU A 96 0.08 -10.98 3.20
N VAL A 97 0.29 -11.91 2.29
CA VAL A 97 -0.57 -12.13 1.14
C VAL A 97 -1.26 -13.48 1.28
N SER A 98 -2.57 -13.49 1.09
CA SER A 98 -3.38 -14.70 1.18
C SER A 98 -4.02 -15.06 -0.14
#